data_bc347011dfe1c7ef89fff72e05418107
#
_entry.id   bc347011dfe1c7ef89fff72e05418107
#
_cell.length_a   1.000
_cell.length_b   1.000
_cell.length_c   1.000
_cell.angle_alpha   90.00
_cell.angle_beta   90.00
_cell.angle_gamma   90.00
#
_symmetry.space_group_name_H-M   'P 1'
#
loop_
_entity.id
_entity.type
_entity.pdbx_description
1 polymer ?
#
loop_
_entity_poly.entity_id
_entity_poly.type
_entity_poly.pdbx_seq_one_letter_code
_entity_poly.pdbx_strand_id
1 'polypeptide(L)'
;MLINYKNNKIFVFSDSHGLHKHLDIPQDTDITICVGDAVEDNLDPHDYDDFLNWFAGQPGKKFFLPGNHELIFEIAPKWGELLFNSDDIKLCLDSLEVINGISLYFQASNFIHLSLPKEVDILLTHYPPEIYEYVGENRPVRHLYGHIHENEGAEYMDDHTHYNNVCCYNHCKETLREKITDSIRTVRARRNKRRDEDVQRTEE
;
A
#
# COMPACT_ATOMS: atom_id res chain seq x y z
N MET A 1 2.68 4.29 -5.01
CA MET A 1 3.74 5.23 -5.54
C MET A 1 4.96 4.44 -5.99
N LEU A 2 5.54 4.74 -7.17
CA LEU A 2 6.79 4.13 -7.64
C LEU A 2 7.95 5.11 -7.41
N ILE A 3 9.02 4.62 -6.79
CA ILE A 3 10.24 5.41 -6.48
C ILE A 3 11.45 4.69 -7.08
N ASN A 4 12.33 5.42 -7.76
CA ASN A 4 13.64 4.93 -8.15
C ASN A 4 14.68 5.46 -7.15
N TYR A 5 15.34 4.57 -6.42
CA TYR A 5 16.33 4.94 -5.41
C TYR A 5 17.51 3.94 -5.39
N LYS A 6 18.75 4.44 -5.45
CA LYS A 6 19.99 3.62 -5.49
C LYS A 6 19.89 2.42 -6.46
N ASN A 7 19.44 2.67 -7.68
CA ASN A 7 19.23 1.68 -8.74
C ASN A 7 18.19 0.58 -8.42
N ASN A 8 17.29 0.82 -7.50
CA ASN A 8 16.15 -0.05 -7.21
C ASN A 8 14.84 0.64 -7.56
N LYS A 9 13.90 -0.13 -8.09
CA LYS A 9 12.51 0.25 -8.25
C LYS A 9 11.72 -0.20 -7.02
N ILE A 10 11.22 0.76 -6.26
CA ILE A 10 10.49 0.51 -5.02
C ILE A 10 9.05 0.96 -5.22
N PHE A 11 8.10 0.07 -5.07
CA PHE A 11 6.68 0.41 -5.05
C PHE A 11 6.19 0.44 -3.62
N VAL A 12 5.67 1.59 -3.17
CA VAL A 12 5.14 1.77 -1.82
C VAL A 12 3.68 2.23 -1.90
N PHE A 13 2.85 1.64 -1.08
CA PHE A 13 1.43 1.99 -0.96
C PHE A 13 0.93 1.77 0.46
N SER A 14 -0.21 2.38 0.78
CA SER A 14 -0.97 2.18 2.01
C SER A 14 -2.46 2.40 1.75
N ASP A 15 -3.28 2.12 2.75
CA ASP A 15 -4.70 2.49 2.77
C ASP A 15 -5.46 1.93 1.56
N SER A 16 -5.25 0.66 1.26
CA SER A 16 -6.00 0.00 0.19
C SER A 16 -7.40 -0.43 0.61
N HIS A 17 -7.65 -0.63 1.91
CA HIS A 17 -8.95 -0.98 2.49
C HIS A 17 -9.70 -2.04 1.67
N GLY A 18 -9.03 -3.17 1.39
CA GLY A 18 -9.56 -4.27 0.59
C GLY A 18 -9.63 -4.02 -0.93
N LEU A 19 -9.24 -2.82 -1.40
CA LEU A 19 -9.25 -2.47 -2.83
C LEU A 19 -7.90 -2.73 -3.54
N HIS A 20 -6.97 -3.42 -2.90
CA HIS A 20 -5.61 -3.68 -3.36
C HIS A 20 -5.53 -4.27 -4.79
N LYS A 21 -6.53 -5.07 -5.22
CA LYS A 21 -6.60 -5.64 -6.59
C LYS A 21 -6.78 -4.60 -7.70
N HIS A 22 -6.97 -3.34 -7.33
CA HIS A 22 -7.07 -2.22 -8.27
C HIS A 22 -5.77 -1.44 -8.41
N LEU A 23 -4.72 -1.84 -7.66
CA LEU A 23 -3.36 -1.34 -7.84
C LEU A 23 -2.68 -2.06 -9.01
N ASP A 24 -1.98 -1.29 -9.84
CA ASP A 24 -1.13 -1.81 -10.89
C ASP A 24 0.34 -1.63 -10.48
N ILE A 25 0.97 -2.72 -10.04
CA ILE A 25 2.36 -2.73 -9.59
C ILE A 25 3.23 -3.20 -10.76
N PRO A 26 4.19 -2.36 -11.23
CA PRO A 26 5.05 -2.73 -12.35
C PRO A 26 5.82 -4.03 -12.09
N GLN A 27 5.85 -4.92 -13.09
CA GLN A 27 6.46 -6.25 -12.96
C GLN A 27 7.99 -6.22 -12.73
N ASP A 28 8.63 -5.11 -13.06
CA ASP A 28 10.07 -4.89 -12.86
C ASP A 28 10.39 -4.17 -11.52
N THR A 29 9.46 -4.24 -10.55
CA THR A 29 9.65 -3.73 -9.19
C THR A 29 10.57 -4.64 -8.41
N ASP A 30 11.60 -4.08 -7.76
CA ASP A 30 12.57 -4.82 -6.95
C ASP A 30 12.08 -5.00 -5.49
N ILE A 31 11.34 -4.02 -4.98
CA ILE A 31 10.84 -3.99 -3.60
C ILE A 31 9.41 -3.48 -3.60
N THR A 32 8.48 -4.23 -2.99
CA THR A 32 7.09 -3.81 -2.79
C THR A 32 6.80 -3.68 -1.30
N ILE A 33 6.28 -2.53 -0.89
CA ILE A 33 6.05 -2.20 0.52
C ILE A 33 4.60 -1.75 0.71
N CYS A 34 3.92 -2.36 1.68
CA CYS A 34 2.66 -1.85 2.22
C CYS A 34 2.91 -1.23 3.59
N VAL A 35 2.49 0.02 3.79
CA VAL A 35 2.61 0.74 5.06
C VAL A 35 1.26 0.90 5.75
N GLY A 36 0.48 -0.19 5.78
CA GLY A 36 -0.70 -0.36 6.60
C GLY A 36 -2.03 -0.05 5.92
N ASP A 37 -3.09 -0.32 6.65
CA ASP A 37 -4.49 -0.18 6.26
C ASP A 37 -4.79 -0.92 4.95
N ALA A 38 -4.31 -2.18 4.89
CA ALA A 38 -4.53 -3.07 3.76
C ALA A 38 -5.96 -3.60 3.70
N VAL A 39 -6.60 -3.78 4.87
CA VAL A 39 -7.96 -4.27 5.05
C VAL A 39 -8.82 -3.22 5.76
N GLU A 40 -10.13 -3.45 5.83
CA GLU A 40 -11.06 -2.64 6.61
C GLU A 40 -11.01 -2.99 8.11
N ASP A 41 -11.63 -2.16 8.94
CA ASP A 41 -11.76 -2.29 10.41
C ASP A 41 -12.59 -3.51 10.83
N ASN A 42 -12.15 -4.69 10.45
CA ASN A 42 -12.81 -5.94 10.80
C ASN A 42 -11.76 -7.01 11.14
N LEU A 43 -12.24 -8.11 11.68
CA LEU A 43 -11.43 -9.29 11.99
C LEU A 43 -11.84 -10.47 11.11
N ASP A 44 -12.39 -10.21 9.91
CA ASP A 44 -12.72 -11.29 8.98
C ASP A 44 -11.43 -11.92 8.43
N PRO A 45 -11.15 -13.18 8.72
CA PRO A 45 -9.96 -13.85 8.20
C PRO A 45 -9.88 -13.86 6.67
N HIS A 46 -11.03 -13.82 5.98
CA HIS A 46 -11.06 -13.83 4.53
C HIS A 46 -10.50 -12.54 3.91
N ASP A 47 -10.67 -11.40 4.56
CA ASP A 47 -10.12 -10.13 4.08
C ASP A 47 -8.58 -10.13 4.21
N TYR A 48 -8.06 -10.66 5.31
CA TYR A 48 -6.62 -10.86 5.49
C TYR A 48 -6.05 -11.86 4.50
N ASP A 49 -6.69 -13.01 4.32
CA ASP A 49 -6.26 -14.05 3.36
C ASP A 49 -6.28 -13.51 1.93
N ASP A 50 -7.31 -12.74 1.55
CA ASP A 50 -7.42 -12.15 0.22
C ASP A 50 -6.28 -11.17 -0.07
N PHE A 51 -5.99 -10.29 0.89
CA PHE A 51 -4.86 -9.37 0.79
C PHE A 51 -3.52 -10.09 0.74
N LEU A 52 -3.26 -11.00 1.68
CA LEU A 52 -1.97 -11.68 1.80
C LEU A 52 -1.66 -12.53 0.56
N ASN A 53 -2.65 -13.27 0.03
CA ASN A 53 -2.50 -14.04 -1.19
C ASN A 53 -2.18 -13.13 -2.40
N TRP A 54 -2.86 -12.01 -2.51
CA TRP A 54 -2.57 -11.02 -3.56
C TRP A 54 -1.19 -10.41 -3.38
N PHE A 55 -0.82 -10.01 -2.15
CA PHE A 55 0.43 -9.33 -1.86
C PHE A 55 1.64 -10.24 -2.06
N ALA A 56 1.55 -11.53 -1.63
CA ALA A 56 2.58 -12.54 -1.88
C ALA A 56 2.88 -12.72 -3.38
N GLY A 57 1.87 -12.58 -4.24
CA GLY A 57 2.01 -12.65 -5.70
C GLY A 57 2.60 -11.40 -6.36
N GLN A 58 2.84 -10.31 -5.62
CA GLN A 58 3.39 -9.10 -6.21
C GLN A 58 4.90 -9.21 -6.46
N PRO A 59 5.46 -8.41 -7.41
CA PRO A 59 6.87 -8.47 -7.76
C PRO A 59 7.78 -7.98 -6.62
N GLY A 60 9.03 -8.42 -6.64
CA GLY A 60 10.08 -8.00 -5.74
C GLY A 60 9.98 -8.58 -4.33
N LYS A 61 10.85 -8.10 -3.44
CA LYS A 61 10.79 -8.42 -2.00
C LYS A 61 9.68 -7.63 -1.33
N LYS A 62 8.87 -8.30 -0.53
CA LYS A 62 7.68 -7.72 0.08
C LYS A 62 7.88 -7.45 1.56
N PHE A 63 7.55 -6.22 1.96
CA PHE A 63 7.57 -5.76 3.34
C PHE A 63 6.20 -5.20 3.73
N PHE A 64 5.77 -5.55 4.92
CA PHE A 64 4.51 -5.10 5.48
C PHE A 64 4.72 -4.40 6.82
N LEU A 65 4.15 -3.22 6.96
CA LEU A 65 4.03 -2.46 8.20
C LEU A 65 2.54 -2.30 8.49
N PRO A 66 2.02 -2.71 9.67
CA PRO A 66 0.60 -2.55 9.98
C PRO A 66 0.21 -1.08 10.19
N GLY A 67 -1.04 -0.76 9.82
CA GLY A 67 -1.72 0.48 10.16
C GLY A 67 -2.73 0.30 11.29
N ASN A 68 -3.63 1.28 11.47
CA ASN A 68 -4.64 1.20 12.52
C ASN A 68 -5.83 0.30 12.17
N HIS A 69 -6.04 -0.03 10.90
CA HIS A 69 -7.10 -0.95 10.47
C HIS A 69 -6.70 -2.43 10.60
N GLU A 70 -5.43 -2.74 10.81
CA GLU A 70 -5.02 -4.10 11.14
C GLU A 70 -5.27 -4.39 12.64
N LEU A 71 -6.54 -4.41 13.07
CA LEU A 71 -6.97 -4.63 14.46
C LEU A 71 -6.42 -5.90 15.10
N ILE A 72 -6.02 -6.88 14.29
CA ILE A 72 -5.44 -8.14 14.77
C ILE A 72 -4.16 -7.89 15.59
N PHE A 73 -3.39 -6.84 15.27
CA PHE A 73 -2.18 -6.50 16.03
C PHE A 73 -2.48 -5.88 17.39
N GLU A 74 -3.65 -5.27 17.57
CA GLU A 74 -4.10 -4.75 18.87
C GLU A 74 -4.72 -5.85 19.74
N ILE A 75 -5.57 -6.70 19.15
CA ILE A 75 -6.39 -7.67 19.87
C ILE A 75 -5.62 -8.98 20.09
N ALA A 76 -4.85 -9.43 19.12
CA ALA A 76 -4.12 -10.69 19.13
C ALA A 76 -2.75 -10.57 18.43
N PRO A 77 -1.79 -9.80 18.98
CA PRO A 77 -0.53 -9.46 18.29
C PRO A 77 0.23 -10.67 17.75
N LYS A 78 0.32 -11.75 18.54
CA LYS A 78 1.00 -12.97 18.13
C LYS A 78 0.35 -13.66 16.92
N TRP A 79 -0.95 -13.57 16.77
CA TRP A 79 -1.65 -14.07 15.60
C TRP A 79 -1.41 -13.16 14.39
N GLY A 80 -1.38 -11.84 14.59
CA GLY A 80 -0.99 -10.89 13.57
C GLY A 80 0.42 -11.16 13.05
N GLU A 81 1.38 -11.34 13.94
CA GLU A 81 2.76 -11.68 13.59
C GLU A 81 2.85 -12.98 12.78
N LEU A 82 2.11 -14.03 13.17
CA LEU A 82 2.09 -15.31 12.45
C LEU A 82 1.43 -15.19 11.08
N LEU A 83 0.38 -14.39 10.97
CA LEU A 83 -0.38 -14.24 9.73
C LEU A 83 0.39 -13.43 8.68
N PHE A 84 1.01 -12.33 9.09
CA PHE A 84 1.68 -11.38 8.18
C PHE A 84 3.16 -11.66 7.95
N ASN A 85 3.76 -12.66 8.61
CA ASN A 85 5.17 -13.04 8.40
C ASN A 85 5.26 -14.41 7.76
N SER A 86 5.68 -14.46 6.51
CA SER A 86 5.82 -15.69 5.71
C SER A 86 7.12 -15.69 4.92
N ASP A 87 7.39 -16.74 4.16
CA ASP A 87 8.56 -16.79 3.27
C ASP A 87 8.52 -15.69 2.17
N ASP A 88 7.32 -15.26 1.78
CA ASP A 88 7.10 -14.27 0.73
C ASP A 88 6.93 -12.85 1.25
N ILE A 89 6.47 -12.67 2.49
CA ILE A 89 6.15 -11.36 3.08
C ILE A 89 6.90 -11.23 4.40
N LYS A 90 7.67 -10.17 4.56
CA LYS A 90 8.33 -9.82 5.81
C LYS A 90 7.52 -8.78 6.56
N LEU A 91 7.00 -9.16 7.73
CA LEU A 91 6.44 -8.21 8.68
C LEU A 91 7.56 -7.39 9.33
N CYS A 92 7.39 -6.07 9.38
CA CYS A 92 8.34 -5.13 9.93
C CYS A 92 7.70 -4.30 11.05
N LEU A 93 8.19 -4.49 12.27
CA LEU A 93 7.73 -3.78 13.46
C LEU A 93 8.95 -3.14 14.13
N ASP A 94 9.01 -1.79 14.13
CA ASP A 94 10.12 -1.00 14.70
C ASP A 94 11.51 -1.55 14.34
N SER A 95 11.71 -1.83 13.04
CA SER A 95 12.87 -2.57 12.55
C SER A 95 13.63 -1.86 11.44
N LEU A 96 14.95 -2.05 11.42
CA LEU A 96 15.84 -1.61 10.35
C LEU A 96 16.13 -2.77 9.39
N GLU A 97 15.82 -2.57 8.11
CA GLU A 97 16.11 -3.50 7.06
C GLU A 97 17.13 -2.91 6.08
N VAL A 98 18.14 -3.70 5.73
CA VAL A 98 19.12 -3.30 4.70
C VAL A 98 18.99 -4.25 3.52
N ILE A 99 18.59 -3.70 2.37
CA ILE A 99 18.37 -4.47 1.16
C ILE A 99 18.93 -3.73 -0.05
N ASN A 100 19.74 -4.40 -0.86
CA ASN A 100 20.36 -3.84 -2.06
C ASN A 100 21.08 -2.50 -1.81
N GLY A 101 21.68 -2.33 -0.62
CA GLY A 101 22.36 -1.09 -0.20
C GLY A 101 21.45 0.06 0.19
N ILE A 102 20.15 -0.21 0.41
CA ILE A 102 19.17 0.75 0.93
C ILE A 102 18.85 0.38 2.38
N SER A 103 18.89 1.36 3.28
CA SER A 103 18.44 1.22 4.66
C SER A 103 17.01 1.72 4.82
N LEU A 104 16.10 0.79 5.14
CA LEU A 104 14.67 1.02 5.36
C LEU A 104 14.39 0.90 6.86
N TYR A 105 13.85 1.94 7.49
CA TYR A 105 13.40 1.86 8.86
C TYR A 105 11.89 1.89 8.94
N PHE A 106 11.31 0.87 9.55
CA PHE A 106 9.88 0.69 9.71
C PHE A 106 9.48 1.04 11.14
N GLN A 107 8.68 2.07 11.32
CA GLN A 107 8.16 2.51 12.61
C GLN A 107 6.69 2.13 12.73
N ALA A 108 6.41 1.06 13.44
CA ALA A 108 5.04 0.57 13.69
C ALA A 108 4.42 1.20 14.93
N SER A 109 5.23 1.54 15.93
CA SER A 109 4.74 2.12 17.18
C SER A 109 4.35 3.59 17.02
N ASN A 110 3.25 3.98 17.70
CA ASN A 110 2.72 5.34 17.70
C ASN A 110 3.45 6.24 18.71
N PHE A 111 4.72 5.97 19.00
CA PHE A 111 5.49 6.83 19.90
C PHE A 111 5.79 8.17 19.23
N ILE A 112 5.41 9.25 19.87
CA ILE A 112 5.65 10.63 19.41
C ILE A 112 7.14 10.88 19.18
N HIS A 113 8.02 10.36 20.05
CA HIS A 113 9.45 10.56 19.94
C HIS A 113 10.11 9.49 19.06
N LEU A 114 10.56 9.91 17.88
CA LEU A 114 11.18 9.06 16.88
C LEU A 114 12.70 9.19 16.92
N SER A 115 13.37 8.16 17.44
CA SER A 115 14.83 8.06 17.45
C SER A 115 15.29 7.13 16.33
N LEU A 116 15.84 7.71 15.27
CA LEU A 116 16.29 6.93 14.12
C LEU A 116 17.69 6.36 14.30
N PRO A 117 17.95 5.15 13.80
CA PRO A 117 19.32 4.66 13.61
C PRO A 117 20.14 5.62 12.75
N LYS A 118 21.46 5.45 12.73
CA LYS A 118 22.31 6.18 11.79
C LYS A 118 22.04 5.68 10.37
N GLU A 119 22.12 6.61 9.40
CA GLU A 119 22.10 6.29 7.97
C GLU A 119 20.82 5.61 7.49
N VAL A 120 19.65 6.09 7.92
CA VAL A 120 18.36 5.67 7.36
C VAL A 120 18.13 6.37 6.05
N ASP A 121 18.01 5.60 4.97
CA ASP A 121 17.65 6.13 3.66
C ASP A 121 16.15 6.46 3.59
N ILE A 122 15.30 5.50 3.98
CA ILE A 122 13.86 5.64 3.89
C ILE A 122 13.24 5.24 5.24
N LEU A 123 12.52 6.18 5.83
CA LEU A 123 11.63 5.94 6.95
C LEU A 123 10.23 5.61 6.41
N LEU A 124 9.64 4.57 6.98
CA LEU A 124 8.30 4.09 6.65
C LEU A 124 7.45 4.11 7.91
N THR A 125 6.34 4.85 7.87
CA THR A 125 5.35 4.92 8.94
C THR A 125 3.95 4.77 8.37
N HIS A 126 2.99 4.32 9.16
CA HIS A 126 1.60 4.43 8.74
C HIS A 126 1.08 5.86 8.94
N TYR A 127 1.35 6.44 10.09
CA TYR A 127 0.89 7.79 10.42
C TYR A 127 1.75 8.90 9.78
N PRO A 128 1.17 10.10 9.58
CA PRO A 128 1.85 11.22 8.96
C PRO A 128 2.97 11.81 9.85
N PRO A 129 3.94 12.52 9.24
CA PRO A 129 5.11 13.07 9.95
C PRO A 129 4.78 14.03 11.08
N GLU A 130 3.65 14.71 11.02
CA GLU A 130 3.21 15.69 12.02
C GLU A 130 2.98 15.07 13.41
N ILE A 131 2.83 13.73 13.48
CA ILE A 131 2.68 12.99 14.74
C ILE A 131 4.02 12.79 15.43
N TYR A 132 5.14 12.85 14.69
CA TYR A 132 6.44 12.46 15.20
C TYR A 132 7.34 13.66 15.50
N GLU A 133 8.01 13.61 16.67
CA GLU A 133 9.15 14.46 16.99
C GLU A 133 10.45 13.67 16.82
N TYR A 134 11.30 14.09 15.90
CA TYR A 134 12.61 13.47 15.73
C TYR A 134 13.52 13.78 16.94
N VAL A 135 13.97 12.75 17.63
CA VAL A 135 14.92 12.84 18.72
C VAL A 135 16.34 12.64 18.19
N GLY A 136 17.23 13.60 18.46
CA GLY A 136 18.59 13.60 17.94
C GLY A 136 18.73 14.25 16.57
N GLU A 137 19.88 14.02 15.91
CA GLU A 137 20.27 14.69 14.67
C GLU A 137 20.03 13.84 13.42
N ASN A 138 19.73 12.54 13.58
CA ASN A 138 19.52 11.64 12.46
C ASN A 138 18.20 11.97 11.76
N ARG A 139 18.25 12.10 10.44
CA ARG A 139 17.10 12.33 9.57
C ARG A 139 17.13 11.33 8.41
N PRO A 140 15.98 10.80 7.94
CA PRO A 140 15.94 9.98 6.76
C PRO A 140 16.06 10.85 5.51
N VAL A 141 16.50 10.28 4.40
CA VAL A 141 16.47 10.96 3.10
C VAL A 141 15.03 11.10 2.61
N ARG A 142 14.20 10.07 2.88
CA ARG A 142 12.76 10.07 2.58
C ARG A 142 11.96 9.57 3.76
N HIS A 143 10.76 10.14 3.92
CA HIS A 143 9.75 9.66 4.84
C HIS A 143 8.46 9.36 4.05
N LEU A 144 8.08 8.09 3.98
CA LEU A 144 6.91 7.61 3.26
C LEU A 144 5.85 7.20 4.28
N TYR A 145 4.64 7.74 4.13
CA TYR A 145 3.57 7.56 5.12
C TYR A 145 2.21 7.40 4.44
N GLY A 146 1.23 6.88 5.17
CA GLY A 146 -0.15 6.69 4.75
C GLY A 146 -1.15 7.49 5.57
N HIS A 147 -2.29 6.88 5.87
CA HIS A 147 -3.33 7.33 6.80
C HIS A 147 -4.16 8.55 6.34
N ILE A 148 -3.60 9.51 5.62
CA ILE A 148 -4.30 10.73 5.19
C ILE A 148 -4.83 10.58 3.77
N HIS A 149 -6.10 10.20 3.63
CA HIS A 149 -6.73 9.96 2.34
C HIS A 149 -6.98 11.24 1.54
N GLU A 150 -7.19 12.38 2.20
CA GLU A 150 -7.48 13.66 1.54
C GLU A 150 -6.31 14.19 0.72
N ASN A 151 -5.10 13.86 1.14
CA ASN A 151 -3.85 14.33 0.54
C ASN A 151 -3.07 13.19 -0.15
N GLU A 152 -3.78 12.23 -0.76
CA GLU A 152 -3.17 11.13 -1.50
C GLU A 152 -2.18 11.63 -2.56
N GLY A 153 -0.96 11.09 -2.52
CA GLY A 153 0.11 11.46 -3.44
C GLY A 153 0.77 12.82 -3.15
N ALA A 154 0.39 13.51 -2.06
CA ALA A 154 1.05 14.75 -1.66
C ALA A 154 2.52 14.52 -1.35
N GLU A 155 3.35 15.48 -1.78
CA GLU A 155 4.78 15.49 -1.48
C GLU A 155 5.24 16.88 -1.06
N TYR A 156 6.18 16.90 -0.13
CA TYR A 156 6.88 18.13 0.27
C TYR A 156 8.29 17.80 0.76
N MET A 157 9.10 18.81 0.98
CA MET A 157 10.48 18.67 1.43
C MET A 157 10.80 19.75 2.46
N ASP A 158 11.50 19.35 3.52
CA ASP A 158 12.21 20.26 4.40
C ASP A 158 13.72 20.33 4.04
N ASP A 159 14.55 20.87 4.91
CA ASP A 159 15.99 21.02 4.67
C ASP A 159 16.73 19.66 4.57
N HIS A 160 16.13 18.55 4.97
CA HIS A 160 16.78 17.25 5.13
C HIS A 160 16.02 16.08 4.49
N THR A 161 14.69 16.09 4.50
CA THR A 161 13.84 14.94 4.22
C THR A 161 12.79 15.24 3.17
N HIS A 162 12.64 14.32 2.21
CA HIS A 162 11.50 14.29 1.29
C HIS A 162 10.36 13.48 1.91
N TYR A 163 9.20 14.08 2.05
CA TYR A 163 7.99 13.48 2.59
C TYR A 163 7.02 13.13 1.47
N ASN A 164 6.48 11.91 1.48
CA ASN A 164 5.50 11.49 0.48
C ASN A 164 4.35 10.73 1.15
N ASN A 165 3.13 11.17 0.90
CA ASN A 165 1.93 10.40 1.22
C ASN A 165 1.74 9.31 0.15
N VAL A 166 1.79 8.04 0.57
CA VAL A 166 1.66 6.87 -0.32
C VAL A 166 0.29 6.20 -0.25
N CYS A 167 -0.69 6.86 0.37
CA CYS A 167 -2.08 6.42 0.38
C CYS A 167 -2.59 6.19 -1.05
N CYS A 168 -3.39 5.14 -1.25
CA CYS A 168 -3.91 4.76 -2.56
C CYS A 168 -5.43 4.55 -2.60
N TYR A 169 -6.15 4.89 -1.54
CA TYR A 169 -7.56 4.61 -1.38
C TYR A 169 -8.43 5.24 -2.47
N ASN A 170 -8.25 6.53 -2.73
CA ASN A 170 -9.02 7.25 -3.74
C ASN A 170 -8.68 6.77 -5.14
N HIS A 171 -7.40 6.52 -5.43
CA HIS A 171 -6.96 5.93 -6.68
C HIS A 171 -7.60 4.55 -6.93
N CYS A 172 -7.60 3.68 -5.93
CA CYS A 172 -8.23 2.36 -6.03
C CYS A 172 -9.74 2.46 -6.27
N LYS A 173 -10.43 3.37 -5.59
CA LYS A 173 -11.88 3.63 -5.79
C LYS A 173 -12.18 4.15 -7.19
N GLU A 174 -11.37 5.03 -7.72
CA GLU A 174 -11.53 5.57 -9.07
C GLU A 174 -11.34 4.46 -10.11
N THR A 175 -10.28 3.68 -10.01
CA THR A 175 -10.01 2.53 -10.87
C THR A 175 -11.16 1.51 -10.85
N LEU A 176 -11.73 1.22 -9.68
CA LEU A 176 -12.90 0.35 -9.54
C LEU A 176 -14.12 0.94 -10.27
N ARG A 177 -14.40 2.24 -10.10
CA ARG A 177 -15.52 2.92 -10.77
C ARG A 177 -15.38 2.89 -12.29
N GLU A 178 -14.17 3.09 -12.81
CA GLU A 178 -13.91 2.99 -14.25
C GLU A 178 -14.18 1.59 -14.78
N LYS A 179 -13.65 0.55 -14.12
CA LYS A 179 -13.89 -0.86 -14.49
C LYS A 179 -15.37 -1.22 -14.47
N ILE A 180 -16.13 -0.77 -13.48
CA ILE A 180 -17.60 -0.96 -13.42
C ILE A 180 -18.28 -0.25 -14.61
N THR A 181 -17.92 0.99 -14.88
CA THR A 181 -18.49 1.78 -15.96
C THR A 181 -18.26 1.12 -17.32
N ASP A 182 -17.05 0.65 -17.58
CA ASP A 182 -16.70 -0.04 -18.84
C ASP A 182 -17.41 -1.40 -18.97
N SER A 183 -17.56 -2.11 -17.86
CA SER A 183 -18.35 -3.35 -17.83
C SER A 183 -19.80 -3.10 -18.19
N ILE A 184 -20.41 -2.04 -17.64
CA ILE A 184 -21.79 -1.64 -17.96
C ILE A 184 -21.92 -1.25 -19.44
N ARG A 185 -20.98 -0.46 -19.98
CA ARG A 185 -20.96 -0.07 -21.41
C ARG A 185 -20.87 -1.30 -22.30
N THR A 186 -20.00 -2.26 -21.96
CA THR A 186 -19.82 -3.50 -22.71
C THR A 186 -21.10 -4.36 -22.72
N VAL A 187 -21.75 -4.51 -21.57
CA VAL A 187 -23.03 -5.25 -21.47
C VAL A 187 -24.12 -4.59 -22.27
N ARG A 188 -24.26 -3.25 -22.23
CA ARG A 188 -25.22 -2.48 -22.99
C ARG A 188 -24.99 -2.62 -24.52
N ALA A 189 -23.73 -2.53 -24.94
CA ALA A 189 -23.37 -2.70 -26.35
C ALA A 189 -23.75 -4.11 -26.89
N ARG A 190 -23.47 -5.18 -26.14
CA ARG A 190 -23.82 -6.56 -26.47
C ARG A 190 -25.35 -6.74 -26.55
N ARG A 191 -26.09 -6.12 -25.63
CA ARG A 191 -27.57 -6.19 -25.64
C ARG A 191 -28.18 -5.48 -26.83
N ASN A 192 -27.66 -4.30 -27.18
CA ASN A 192 -28.11 -3.56 -28.35
C ASN A 192 -27.84 -4.36 -29.64
N LYS A 193 -26.66 -4.90 -29.81
CA LYS A 193 -26.29 -5.73 -30.95
C LYS A 193 -27.26 -6.93 -31.15
N ARG A 194 -27.57 -7.66 -30.06
CA ARG A 194 -28.53 -8.77 -30.10
C ARG A 194 -29.91 -8.30 -30.50
N ARG A 195 -30.36 -7.16 -29.99
CA ARG A 195 -31.69 -6.59 -30.37
C ARG A 195 -31.74 -6.24 -31.82
N ASP A 196 -30.67 -5.67 -32.39
CA ASP A 196 -30.62 -5.31 -33.82
C ASP A 196 -30.60 -6.56 -34.69
N GLU A 197 -29.87 -7.63 -34.30
CA GLU A 197 -29.88 -8.93 -34.99
C GLU A 197 -31.26 -9.61 -34.96
N ASP A 198 -32.00 -9.52 -33.85
CA ASP A 198 -33.34 -10.07 -33.71
C ASP A 198 -34.37 -9.32 -34.57
N VAL A 199 -34.26 -7.99 -34.69
CA VAL A 199 -35.11 -7.18 -35.58
C VAL A 199 -34.87 -7.55 -37.03
N GLN A 200 -33.62 -7.69 -37.47
CA GLN A 200 -33.31 -8.10 -38.85
C GLN A 200 -33.88 -9.49 -39.21
N ARG A 201 -33.85 -10.44 -38.26
CA ARG A 201 -34.40 -11.79 -38.47
C ARG A 201 -35.92 -11.84 -38.53
N THR A 202 -36.62 -10.84 -38.02
CA THR A 202 -38.09 -10.77 -38.07
C THR A 202 -38.60 -10.03 -39.31
N GLU A 203 -37.71 -9.37 -40.06
CA GLU A 203 -38.04 -8.67 -41.32
C GLU A 203 -37.75 -9.52 -42.59
N GLU A 204 -37.09 -10.69 -42.42
CA GLU A 204 -36.89 -11.72 -43.45
C GLU A 204 -37.99 -12.80 -43.35
#